data_3c88c92b28951026f5d134ac11aeab51
#
_entry.id   3c88c92b28951026f5d134ac11aeab51
#
_cell.length_a   1.000
_cell.length_b   1.000
_cell.length_c   1.000
_cell.angle_alpha   90.00
_cell.angle_beta   90.00
_cell.angle_gamma   90.00
#
_symmetry.space_group_name_H-M   'P 1'
#
loop_
_entity.id
_entity.type
_entity.pdbx_description
1 polymer ?
#
loop_
_entity_poly.entity_id
_entity_poly.type
_entity_poly.pdbx_seq_one_letter_code
_entity_poly.pdbx_strand_id
1 'polypeptide(L)'
;MKKILLTSVIFAFSVNAYAYNSYNAGDNSQANDSNATAIGAYANASGSSSSAIGAVSKTEGDYNTAIGSYSSSQGNSSSAIGANANVVGNNSVAIGSFSKVNGDSAIANGAGSEAVANSTSVGAASKATGENSVAFGSSAQATAGDTLAIGVGAASTAENAISLGSQSVAEHNNSVAIGGGSTTDREYSVSFGTGTTNRQLTHVAAGTEDTDGVNVKQLKDYTGNEIAKNNTVINQNINNAKSESMAYTDQQVTKNNAVINQNINNAKSESMAYTDQQVTKNNAVINQNINNAKSESMAYTDQQV
;
A
#
# COMPACT_ATOMS: atom_id res chain seq x y z
N MET A 1 -64.41 -70.83 -39.24
CA MET A 1 -64.34 -70.05 -37.98
C MET A 1 -62.89 -69.76 -37.63
N LYS A 2 -62.43 -68.51 -37.91
CA LYS A 2 -61.06 -68.04 -37.53
C LYS A 2 -61.14 -67.51 -36.12
N LYS A 3 -60.39 -68.12 -35.19
CA LYS A 3 -60.20 -67.59 -33.81
C LYS A 3 -59.16 -66.43 -33.88
N ILE A 4 -59.60 -65.24 -33.61
CA ILE A 4 -58.70 -64.10 -33.40
C ILE A 4 -58.19 -64.23 -31.96
N LEU A 5 -56.89 -64.46 -31.82
CA LEU A 5 -56.17 -64.40 -30.53
C LEU A 5 -55.89 -62.96 -30.19
N LEU A 6 -56.59 -62.39 -29.25
CA LEU A 6 -56.35 -61.02 -28.74
C LEU A 6 -55.22 -61.12 -27.69
N THR A 7 -54.01 -60.76 -28.12
CA THR A 7 -52.91 -60.70 -27.21
C THR A 7 -53.01 -59.35 -26.45
N SER A 8 -53.56 -59.45 -25.21
CA SER A 8 -53.51 -58.26 -24.30
C SER A 8 -52.07 -58.01 -23.86
N VAL A 9 -51.50 -56.95 -24.34
CA VAL A 9 -50.24 -56.38 -23.79
C VAL A 9 -50.60 -55.79 -22.46
N ILE A 10 -50.27 -56.46 -21.36
CA ILE A 10 -50.33 -55.91 -20.03
C ILE A 10 -49.11 -55.01 -19.85
N PHE A 11 -49.28 -53.68 -19.97
CA PHE A 11 -48.32 -52.74 -19.43
C PHE A 11 -48.36 -52.84 -17.90
N ALA A 12 -47.36 -53.49 -17.33
CA ALA A 12 -47.19 -53.47 -15.87
C ALA A 12 -46.72 -52.05 -15.50
N PHE A 13 -47.68 -51.18 -15.15
CA PHE A 13 -47.37 -50.00 -14.39
C PHE A 13 -46.99 -50.48 -12.98
N SER A 14 -45.70 -50.46 -12.64
CA SER A 14 -45.28 -50.54 -11.26
C SER A 14 -45.73 -49.22 -10.58
N VAL A 15 -46.90 -49.21 -10.02
CA VAL A 15 -47.36 -48.16 -9.13
C VAL A 15 -46.55 -48.30 -7.84
N ASN A 16 -45.51 -47.51 -7.70
CA ASN A 16 -44.85 -47.32 -6.40
C ASN A 16 -45.90 -46.69 -5.46
N ALA A 17 -46.39 -47.42 -4.49
CA ALA A 17 -47.55 -47.10 -3.64
C ALA A 17 -47.27 -45.95 -2.63
N TYR A 18 -46.20 -45.18 -2.75
CA TYR A 18 -45.78 -44.14 -1.78
C TYR A 18 -45.61 -42.74 -2.31
N ALA A 19 -45.72 -42.48 -3.61
CA ALA A 19 -45.54 -41.15 -4.18
C ALA A 19 -46.87 -40.38 -4.28
N TYR A 20 -47.23 -39.65 -3.23
CA TYR A 20 -48.43 -38.82 -3.22
C TYR A 20 -48.21 -37.57 -4.04
N ASN A 21 -49.02 -37.33 -5.12
CA ASN A 21 -48.91 -36.20 -6.04
C ASN A 21 -47.60 -36.14 -6.85
N SER A 22 -46.88 -37.24 -7.08
CA SER A 22 -45.72 -37.25 -7.94
C SER A 22 -46.08 -37.19 -9.43
N TYR A 23 -45.19 -36.60 -10.27
CA TYR A 23 -45.38 -36.49 -11.70
C TYR A 23 -44.19 -37.02 -12.52
N ASN A 24 -44.45 -37.96 -13.41
CA ASN A 24 -43.45 -38.55 -14.32
C ASN A 24 -43.80 -38.27 -15.77
N ALA A 25 -42.85 -37.82 -16.59
CA ALA A 25 -42.99 -37.67 -18.04
C ALA A 25 -41.69 -37.95 -18.75
N GLY A 26 -41.67 -38.95 -19.61
CA GLY A 26 -40.52 -39.39 -20.39
C GLY A 26 -40.15 -40.86 -20.17
N ASP A 27 -39.38 -41.41 -21.07
CA ASP A 27 -38.97 -42.82 -21.01
C ASP A 27 -38.11 -43.07 -19.76
N ASN A 28 -38.49 -44.03 -18.95
CA ASN A 28 -37.82 -44.42 -17.71
C ASN A 28 -37.64 -43.27 -16.68
N SER A 29 -38.46 -42.20 -16.75
CA SER A 29 -38.50 -41.19 -15.71
C SER A 29 -39.03 -41.73 -14.39
N GLN A 30 -38.47 -41.28 -13.26
CA GLN A 30 -38.82 -41.77 -11.91
C GLN A 30 -39.00 -40.60 -10.94
N ALA A 31 -40.24 -40.41 -10.46
CA ALA A 31 -40.52 -39.52 -9.34
C ALA A 31 -40.86 -40.41 -8.15
N ASN A 32 -39.88 -40.63 -7.29
CA ASN A 32 -39.91 -41.73 -6.31
C ASN A 32 -40.45 -41.32 -4.94
N ASP A 33 -40.74 -40.02 -4.71
CA ASP A 33 -41.20 -39.53 -3.42
C ASP A 33 -42.36 -38.53 -3.56
N SER A 34 -42.96 -38.12 -2.43
CA SER A 34 -44.12 -37.23 -2.39
C SER A 34 -43.86 -35.89 -3.05
N ASN A 35 -44.79 -35.44 -3.88
CA ASN A 35 -44.72 -34.19 -4.65
C ASN A 35 -43.44 -34.05 -5.53
N ALA A 36 -42.80 -35.17 -5.87
CA ALA A 36 -41.65 -35.18 -6.75
C ALA A 36 -42.08 -35.04 -8.22
N THR A 37 -41.23 -34.39 -9.04
CA THR A 37 -41.45 -34.21 -10.48
C THR A 37 -40.25 -34.70 -11.26
N ALA A 38 -40.43 -35.66 -12.18
CA ALA A 38 -39.40 -36.17 -13.08
C ALA A 38 -39.84 -36.01 -14.53
N ILE A 39 -39.20 -35.15 -15.31
CA ILE A 39 -39.51 -34.85 -16.71
C ILE A 39 -38.28 -35.04 -17.59
N GLY A 40 -38.32 -35.97 -18.51
CA GLY A 40 -37.25 -36.29 -19.44
C GLY A 40 -36.84 -37.74 -19.40
N ALA A 41 -36.23 -38.23 -20.47
CA ALA A 41 -35.74 -39.61 -20.52
C ALA A 41 -34.73 -39.87 -19.40
N TYR A 42 -34.94 -40.89 -18.60
CA TYR A 42 -34.12 -41.27 -17.44
C TYR A 42 -34.00 -40.17 -16.35
N ALA A 43 -34.92 -39.19 -16.30
CA ALA A 43 -34.98 -38.23 -15.20
C ALA A 43 -35.34 -38.94 -13.89
N ASN A 44 -34.62 -38.61 -12.80
CA ASN A 44 -34.85 -39.24 -11.50
C ASN A 44 -34.99 -38.19 -10.39
N ALA A 45 -36.16 -38.07 -9.82
CA ALA A 45 -36.44 -37.22 -8.65
C ALA A 45 -36.72 -38.15 -7.43
N SER A 46 -35.71 -38.30 -6.57
CA SER A 46 -35.75 -39.23 -5.44
C SER A 46 -35.92 -38.60 -4.06
N GLY A 47 -36.13 -37.29 -3.97
CA GLY A 47 -36.44 -36.60 -2.73
C GLY A 47 -37.84 -35.99 -2.71
N SER A 48 -38.38 -35.77 -1.54
CA SER A 48 -39.68 -35.16 -1.31
C SER A 48 -39.70 -33.71 -1.84
N SER A 49 -40.71 -33.32 -2.59
CA SER A 49 -40.86 -32.01 -3.20
C SER A 49 -39.66 -31.63 -4.11
N SER A 50 -38.99 -32.59 -4.70
CA SER A 50 -37.87 -32.40 -5.60
C SER A 50 -38.31 -32.40 -7.07
N SER A 51 -37.52 -31.72 -7.94
CA SER A 51 -37.80 -31.61 -9.38
C SER A 51 -36.56 -31.93 -10.22
N ALA A 52 -36.64 -33.00 -11.03
CA ALA A 52 -35.60 -33.35 -12.01
C ALA A 52 -36.19 -33.19 -13.43
N ILE A 53 -35.69 -32.15 -14.17
CA ILE A 53 -36.22 -31.79 -15.47
C ILE A 53 -35.08 -31.77 -16.49
N GLY A 54 -35.11 -32.71 -17.43
CA GLY A 54 -34.10 -32.88 -18.47
C GLY A 54 -33.71 -34.35 -18.60
N ALA A 55 -33.13 -34.71 -19.76
CA ALA A 55 -32.64 -36.06 -19.95
C ALA A 55 -31.53 -36.40 -18.95
N VAL A 56 -31.66 -37.52 -18.24
CA VAL A 56 -30.68 -37.98 -17.23
C VAL A 56 -30.47 -36.98 -16.06
N SER A 57 -31.42 -36.05 -15.86
CA SER A 57 -31.38 -35.14 -14.70
C SER A 57 -31.65 -35.92 -13.40
N LYS A 58 -31.02 -35.53 -12.29
CA LYS A 58 -31.11 -36.27 -11.02
C LYS A 58 -31.23 -35.34 -9.82
N THR A 59 -32.16 -35.67 -8.90
CA THR A 59 -32.17 -35.10 -7.55
C THR A 59 -32.05 -36.19 -6.51
N GLU A 60 -31.26 -35.95 -5.46
CA GLU A 60 -31.17 -36.79 -4.26
C GLU A 60 -31.30 -35.88 -3.03
N GLY A 61 -32.27 -36.24 -2.17
CA GLY A 61 -32.64 -35.41 -1.01
C GLY A 61 -33.83 -34.48 -1.29
N ASP A 62 -34.34 -33.88 -0.24
CA ASP A 62 -35.59 -33.12 -0.25
C ASP A 62 -35.44 -31.69 -0.77
N TYR A 63 -36.50 -31.14 -1.39
CA TYR A 63 -36.60 -29.77 -1.88
C TYR A 63 -35.55 -29.39 -2.91
N ASN A 64 -35.03 -30.38 -3.64
CA ASN A 64 -33.98 -30.16 -4.66
C ASN A 64 -34.56 -29.83 -6.03
N THR A 65 -33.83 -29.06 -6.81
CA THR A 65 -34.13 -28.77 -8.19
C THR A 65 -32.94 -29.11 -9.09
N ALA A 66 -33.14 -29.96 -10.09
CA ALA A 66 -32.16 -30.25 -11.14
C ALA A 66 -32.81 -29.98 -12.52
N ILE A 67 -32.40 -28.94 -13.21
CA ILE A 67 -32.94 -28.54 -14.52
C ILE A 67 -31.81 -28.49 -15.57
N GLY A 68 -31.92 -29.35 -16.57
CA GLY A 68 -30.95 -29.46 -17.65
C GLY A 68 -30.54 -30.90 -17.90
N SER A 69 -30.07 -31.20 -19.08
CA SER A 69 -29.56 -32.54 -19.39
C SER A 69 -28.34 -32.85 -18.53
N TYR A 70 -28.33 -34.01 -17.88
CA TYR A 70 -27.28 -34.45 -16.95
C TYR A 70 -27.08 -33.55 -15.73
N SER A 71 -28.04 -32.68 -15.40
CA SER A 71 -27.98 -31.90 -14.15
C SER A 71 -28.13 -32.78 -12.92
N SER A 72 -27.41 -32.51 -11.85
CA SER A 72 -27.47 -33.28 -10.60
C SER A 72 -27.50 -32.38 -9.38
N SER A 73 -28.49 -32.56 -8.48
CA SER A 73 -28.57 -31.87 -7.20
C SER A 73 -28.65 -32.90 -6.09
N GLN A 74 -27.60 -32.93 -5.25
CA GLN A 74 -27.47 -33.83 -4.10
C GLN A 74 -27.35 -33.01 -2.82
N GLY A 75 -28.05 -33.44 -1.81
CA GLY A 75 -28.23 -32.73 -0.54
C GLY A 75 -29.68 -32.29 -0.37
N ASN A 76 -29.96 -31.35 0.48
CA ASN A 76 -31.28 -30.79 0.67
C ASN A 76 -31.39 -29.32 0.31
N SER A 77 -32.52 -28.88 -0.20
CA SER A 77 -32.78 -27.47 -0.52
C SER A 77 -31.79 -26.87 -1.51
N SER A 78 -31.35 -27.66 -2.49
CA SER A 78 -30.29 -27.27 -3.42
C SER A 78 -30.76 -27.21 -4.86
N SER A 79 -30.11 -26.43 -5.71
CA SER A 79 -30.53 -26.22 -7.09
C SER A 79 -29.35 -26.35 -8.07
N ALA A 80 -29.48 -27.23 -9.06
CA ALA A 80 -28.54 -27.40 -10.18
C ALA A 80 -29.28 -27.07 -11.49
N ILE A 81 -28.96 -25.90 -12.09
CA ILE A 81 -29.67 -25.39 -13.26
C ILE A 81 -28.65 -25.17 -14.42
N GLY A 82 -28.77 -25.98 -15.44
CA GLY A 82 -27.90 -25.98 -16.62
C GLY A 82 -27.48 -27.36 -17.03
N ALA A 83 -27.09 -27.56 -18.27
CA ALA A 83 -26.57 -28.85 -18.74
C ALA A 83 -25.29 -29.21 -17.96
N ASN A 84 -25.23 -30.42 -17.41
CA ASN A 84 -24.13 -30.89 -16.55
C ASN A 84 -23.87 -30.00 -15.30
N ALA A 85 -24.83 -29.16 -14.87
CA ALA A 85 -24.74 -28.49 -13.58
C ALA A 85 -24.76 -29.50 -12.46
N ASN A 86 -23.84 -29.36 -11.48
CA ASN A 86 -23.72 -30.35 -10.39
C ASN A 86 -23.63 -29.65 -9.03
N VAL A 87 -24.49 -30.05 -8.12
CA VAL A 87 -24.46 -29.63 -6.72
C VAL A 87 -24.29 -30.83 -5.82
N VAL A 88 -23.30 -30.79 -4.96
CA VAL A 88 -23.08 -31.70 -3.84
C VAL A 88 -23.00 -30.89 -2.56
N GLY A 89 -24.09 -30.85 -1.80
CA GLY A 89 -24.18 -30.06 -0.55
C GLY A 89 -25.58 -29.51 -0.33
N ASN A 90 -25.85 -29.10 0.91
CA ASN A 90 -27.13 -28.52 1.31
C ASN A 90 -27.20 -27.02 1.10
N ASN A 91 -28.41 -26.49 0.85
CA ASN A 91 -28.63 -25.04 0.70
C ASN A 91 -27.74 -24.38 -0.36
N SER A 92 -27.43 -25.11 -1.42
CA SER A 92 -26.43 -24.74 -2.41
C SER A 92 -27.00 -24.56 -3.81
N VAL A 93 -26.40 -23.72 -4.62
CA VAL A 93 -26.90 -23.35 -5.94
C VAL A 93 -25.80 -23.40 -7.00
N ALA A 94 -26.02 -24.16 -8.08
CA ALA A 94 -25.19 -24.14 -9.28
C ALA A 94 -26.04 -23.74 -10.50
N ILE A 95 -25.74 -22.62 -11.11
CA ILE A 95 -26.43 -22.10 -12.32
C ILE A 95 -25.44 -21.90 -13.44
N GLY A 96 -25.69 -22.56 -14.55
CA GLY A 96 -24.86 -22.50 -15.75
C GLY A 96 -24.43 -23.88 -16.23
N SER A 97 -24.12 -24.00 -17.51
CA SER A 97 -23.61 -25.25 -18.05
C SER A 97 -22.26 -25.59 -17.40
N PHE A 98 -22.12 -26.84 -16.92
CA PHE A 98 -20.93 -27.33 -16.20
C PHE A 98 -20.58 -26.57 -14.92
N SER A 99 -21.53 -25.79 -14.36
CA SER A 99 -21.34 -25.18 -13.03
C SER A 99 -21.25 -26.26 -11.94
N LYS A 100 -20.40 -26.06 -10.94
CA LYS A 100 -20.13 -27.08 -9.92
C LYS A 100 -20.10 -26.48 -8.52
N VAL A 101 -20.84 -27.09 -7.61
CA VAL A 101 -20.77 -26.83 -6.18
C VAL A 101 -20.37 -28.10 -5.46
N ASN A 102 -19.40 -28.00 -4.55
CA ASN A 102 -18.98 -29.10 -3.68
C ASN A 102 -18.87 -28.61 -2.24
N GLY A 103 -19.96 -28.60 -1.54
CA GLY A 103 -20.09 -28.17 -0.14
C GLY A 103 -21.40 -27.44 0.15
N ASP A 104 -21.67 -27.25 1.41
CA ASP A 104 -22.88 -26.61 1.89
C ASP A 104 -22.84 -25.09 1.78
N SER A 105 -24.01 -24.45 1.64
CA SER A 105 -24.18 -23.00 1.63
C SER A 105 -23.33 -22.27 0.56
N ALA A 106 -23.16 -22.92 -0.59
CA ALA A 106 -22.31 -22.42 -1.66
C ALA A 106 -23.09 -22.01 -2.91
N ILE A 107 -22.57 -21.05 -3.66
CA ILE A 107 -23.17 -20.55 -4.90
C ILE A 107 -22.13 -20.57 -6.02
N ALA A 108 -22.44 -21.26 -7.13
CA ALA A 108 -21.70 -21.20 -8.39
C ALA A 108 -22.63 -20.72 -9.51
N ASN A 109 -22.47 -19.47 -9.95
CA ASN A 109 -23.31 -18.86 -10.97
C ASN A 109 -22.46 -18.43 -12.18
N GLY A 110 -22.49 -19.23 -13.22
CA GLY A 110 -21.75 -19.01 -14.46
C GLY A 110 -21.40 -20.33 -15.15
N ALA A 111 -21.26 -20.34 -16.45
CA ALA A 111 -20.82 -21.54 -17.15
C ALA A 111 -19.41 -21.95 -16.67
N GLY A 112 -19.25 -23.19 -16.22
CA GLY A 112 -17.99 -23.70 -15.68
C GLY A 112 -17.53 -23.07 -14.38
N SER A 113 -18.41 -22.36 -13.64
CA SER A 113 -18.08 -21.80 -12.33
C SER A 113 -17.95 -22.91 -11.28
N GLU A 114 -17.07 -22.73 -10.29
CA GLU A 114 -16.82 -23.69 -9.21
C GLU A 114 -16.91 -22.99 -7.84
N ALA A 115 -17.62 -23.62 -6.88
CA ALA A 115 -17.71 -23.13 -5.50
C ALA A 115 -17.57 -24.30 -4.51
N VAL A 116 -16.95 -24.08 -3.37
CA VAL A 116 -16.88 -25.02 -2.24
C VAL A 116 -17.71 -24.51 -1.05
N ALA A 117 -17.65 -25.16 0.09
CA ALA A 117 -18.43 -24.78 1.26
C ALA A 117 -18.31 -23.30 1.63
N ASN A 118 -19.45 -22.68 1.93
CA ASN A 118 -19.58 -21.27 2.30
C ASN A 118 -19.04 -20.29 1.28
N SER A 119 -18.76 -20.70 0.04
CA SER A 119 -18.16 -19.83 -0.97
C SER A 119 -19.14 -19.37 -2.05
N THR A 120 -18.80 -18.25 -2.69
CA THR A 120 -19.61 -17.67 -3.77
C THR A 120 -18.75 -17.42 -5.00
N SER A 121 -19.12 -18.06 -6.12
CA SER A 121 -18.46 -17.93 -7.41
C SER A 121 -19.45 -17.42 -8.46
N VAL A 122 -19.21 -16.21 -9.00
CA VAL A 122 -20.09 -15.58 -10.00
C VAL A 122 -19.28 -15.13 -11.20
N GLY A 123 -19.59 -15.70 -12.35
CA GLY A 123 -18.93 -15.43 -13.62
C GLY A 123 -18.54 -16.70 -14.36
N ALA A 124 -18.42 -16.62 -15.67
CA ALA A 124 -17.98 -17.78 -16.45
C ALA A 124 -16.57 -18.21 -16.04
N ALA A 125 -16.39 -19.50 -15.78
CA ALA A 125 -15.12 -20.09 -15.31
C ALA A 125 -14.54 -19.47 -14.03
N SER A 126 -15.35 -18.77 -13.24
CA SER A 126 -14.94 -18.27 -11.92
C SER A 126 -14.74 -19.42 -10.93
N LYS A 127 -13.81 -19.26 -9.98
CA LYS A 127 -13.44 -20.27 -9.00
C LYS A 127 -13.37 -19.70 -7.60
N ALA A 128 -14.29 -20.09 -6.74
CA ALA A 128 -14.26 -19.85 -5.31
C ALA A 128 -14.00 -21.19 -4.61
N THR A 129 -12.75 -21.64 -4.64
CA THR A 129 -12.34 -22.97 -4.15
C THR A 129 -11.63 -22.95 -2.80
N GLY A 130 -11.45 -21.76 -2.21
CA GLY A 130 -11.16 -21.62 -0.79
C GLY A 130 -12.45 -21.59 0.04
N GLU A 131 -12.43 -22.11 1.24
CA GLU A 131 -13.55 -21.99 2.18
C GLU A 131 -13.82 -20.51 2.50
N ASN A 132 -15.10 -20.12 2.65
CA ASN A 132 -15.53 -18.74 2.88
C ASN A 132 -15.06 -17.72 1.81
N SER A 133 -14.72 -18.18 0.61
CA SER A 133 -14.16 -17.33 -0.44
C SER A 133 -15.23 -16.77 -1.38
N VAL A 134 -14.91 -15.63 -2.01
CA VAL A 134 -15.76 -14.99 -3.01
C VAL A 134 -14.97 -14.69 -4.28
N ALA A 135 -15.40 -15.24 -5.42
CA ALA A 135 -14.88 -14.94 -6.73
C ALA A 135 -15.99 -14.31 -7.60
N PHE A 136 -15.83 -13.04 -7.97
CA PHE A 136 -16.81 -12.30 -8.76
C PHE A 136 -16.16 -11.70 -10.03
N GLY A 137 -16.48 -12.29 -11.16
CA GLY A 137 -15.94 -11.90 -12.48
C GLY A 137 -15.61 -13.14 -13.32
N SER A 138 -15.63 -13.00 -14.64
CA SER A 138 -15.19 -14.09 -15.51
C SER A 138 -13.75 -14.47 -15.20
N SER A 139 -13.50 -15.77 -15.00
CA SER A 139 -12.18 -16.32 -14.63
C SER A 139 -11.59 -15.75 -13.33
N ALA A 140 -12.40 -15.12 -12.47
CA ALA A 140 -11.94 -14.71 -11.15
C ALA A 140 -11.59 -15.94 -10.29
N GLN A 141 -10.54 -15.84 -9.49
CA GLN A 141 -10.00 -16.93 -8.68
C GLN A 141 -9.83 -16.52 -7.22
N ALA A 142 -10.58 -17.14 -6.32
CA ALA A 142 -10.46 -17.02 -4.87
C ALA A 142 -10.19 -18.45 -4.35
N THR A 143 -8.89 -18.81 -4.25
CA THR A 143 -8.49 -20.22 -4.12
C THR A 143 -7.96 -20.61 -2.75
N ALA A 144 -7.65 -19.64 -1.91
CA ALA A 144 -7.33 -19.86 -0.49
C ALA A 144 -8.50 -19.49 0.41
N GLY A 145 -8.45 -19.85 1.70
CA GLY A 145 -9.49 -19.54 2.68
C GLY A 145 -9.66 -18.04 2.91
N ASP A 146 -10.88 -17.61 3.18
CA ASP A 146 -11.25 -16.23 3.52
C ASP A 146 -10.79 -15.18 2.49
N THR A 147 -10.79 -15.55 1.20
CA THR A 147 -10.31 -14.70 0.10
C THR A 147 -11.44 -14.01 -0.67
N LEU A 148 -11.11 -12.84 -1.24
CA LEU A 148 -12.02 -12.08 -2.07
C LEU A 148 -11.32 -11.69 -3.38
N ALA A 149 -11.86 -12.16 -4.54
CA ALA A 149 -11.38 -11.80 -5.87
C ALA A 149 -12.53 -11.17 -6.68
N ILE A 150 -12.47 -9.86 -6.94
CA ILE A 150 -13.47 -9.13 -7.71
C ILE A 150 -12.84 -8.48 -8.94
N GLY A 151 -13.26 -8.91 -10.11
CA GLY A 151 -12.80 -8.43 -11.41
C GLY A 151 -12.56 -9.57 -12.39
N VAL A 152 -12.58 -9.28 -13.67
CA VAL A 152 -12.24 -10.28 -14.71
C VAL A 152 -10.80 -10.71 -14.51
N GLY A 153 -10.58 -12.01 -14.28
CA GLY A 153 -9.25 -12.58 -14.04
C GLY A 153 -8.57 -12.10 -12.75
N ALA A 154 -9.31 -11.51 -11.81
CA ALA A 154 -8.78 -11.19 -10.48
C ALA A 154 -8.39 -12.48 -9.76
N ALA A 155 -7.27 -12.49 -9.03
CA ALA A 155 -6.77 -13.66 -8.34
C ALA A 155 -6.37 -13.35 -6.88
N SER A 156 -6.97 -14.06 -5.93
CA SER A 156 -6.63 -14.06 -4.51
C SER A 156 -6.26 -15.48 -4.12
N THR A 157 -4.95 -15.75 -3.97
CA THR A 157 -4.41 -17.11 -3.87
C THR A 157 -3.74 -17.42 -2.53
N ALA A 158 -3.61 -16.42 -1.67
CA ALA A 158 -3.09 -16.55 -0.31
C ALA A 158 -4.20 -16.28 0.72
N GLU A 159 -4.04 -16.76 1.93
CA GLU A 159 -5.04 -16.70 3.00
C GLU A 159 -5.36 -15.23 3.39
N ASN A 160 -6.64 -14.92 3.57
CA ASN A 160 -7.16 -13.57 3.83
C ASN A 160 -6.75 -12.52 2.77
N ALA A 161 -6.41 -12.94 1.56
CA ALA A 161 -6.02 -12.02 0.50
C ALA A 161 -7.24 -11.43 -0.24
N ILE A 162 -7.12 -10.17 -0.66
CA ILE A 162 -8.17 -9.44 -1.37
C ILE A 162 -7.63 -8.87 -2.68
N SER A 163 -8.28 -9.18 -3.80
CA SER A 163 -8.00 -8.63 -5.12
C SER A 163 -9.21 -7.87 -5.66
N LEU A 164 -9.07 -6.58 -5.86
CA LEU A 164 -10.11 -5.69 -6.37
C LEU A 164 -9.68 -5.02 -7.68
N GLY A 165 -10.11 -5.54 -8.79
CA GLY A 165 -9.82 -5.00 -10.12
C GLY A 165 -9.56 -6.10 -11.15
N SER A 166 -9.79 -5.81 -12.43
CA SER A 166 -9.47 -6.75 -13.50
C SER A 166 -7.98 -7.12 -13.46
N GLN A 167 -7.68 -8.42 -13.48
CA GLN A 167 -6.30 -8.96 -13.46
C GLN A 167 -5.47 -8.51 -12.24
N SER A 168 -6.11 -8.08 -11.16
CA SER A 168 -5.40 -7.85 -9.90
C SER A 168 -5.01 -9.17 -9.26
N VAL A 169 -3.84 -9.21 -8.58
CA VAL A 169 -3.31 -10.44 -7.98
C VAL A 169 -2.85 -10.17 -6.54
N ALA A 170 -3.47 -10.86 -5.58
CA ALA A 170 -3.07 -10.86 -4.17
C ALA A 170 -2.59 -12.28 -3.79
N GLU A 171 -1.27 -12.46 -3.77
CA GLU A 171 -0.60 -13.75 -3.56
C GLU A 171 0.16 -13.85 -2.23
N HIS A 172 -0.03 -12.87 -1.35
CA HIS A 172 0.57 -12.85 -0.03
C HIS A 172 -0.53 -12.81 1.06
N ASN A 173 -0.30 -13.48 2.17
CA ASN A 173 -1.27 -13.56 3.27
C ASN A 173 -1.62 -12.17 3.81
N ASN A 174 -2.91 -11.96 4.11
CA ASN A 174 -3.41 -10.70 4.68
C ASN A 174 -3.07 -9.47 3.81
N SER A 175 -2.94 -9.64 2.51
CA SER A 175 -2.61 -8.55 1.59
C SER A 175 -3.79 -8.15 0.70
N VAL A 176 -3.77 -6.91 0.21
CA VAL A 176 -4.83 -6.33 -0.61
C VAL A 176 -4.24 -5.72 -1.87
N ALA A 177 -4.69 -6.14 -3.05
CA ALA A 177 -4.37 -5.54 -4.34
C ALA A 177 -5.55 -4.73 -4.86
N ILE A 178 -5.40 -3.42 -5.03
CA ILE A 178 -6.48 -2.51 -5.47
C ILE A 178 -6.16 -1.88 -6.81
N GLY A 179 -7.06 -2.08 -7.76
CA GLY A 179 -6.97 -1.53 -9.12
C GLY A 179 -6.53 -2.56 -10.15
N GLY A 180 -6.96 -2.38 -11.40
CA GLY A 180 -6.65 -3.32 -12.49
C GLY A 180 -5.15 -3.58 -12.63
N GLY A 181 -4.75 -4.86 -12.66
CA GLY A 181 -3.35 -5.29 -12.74
C GLY A 181 -2.49 -5.02 -11.51
N SER A 182 -3.05 -4.55 -10.39
CA SER A 182 -2.27 -4.37 -9.15
C SER A 182 -1.83 -5.72 -8.59
N THR A 183 -0.60 -5.78 -8.05
CA THR A 183 -0.04 -6.98 -7.44
C THR A 183 0.49 -6.70 -6.05
N THR A 184 0.35 -7.64 -5.13
CA THR A 184 1.00 -7.55 -3.82
C THR A 184 2.41 -8.12 -3.88
N ASP A 185 3.32 -7.61 -3.07
CA ASP A 185 4.73 -8.03 -3.00
C ASP A 185 5.15 -8.56 -1.62
N ARG A 186 4.28 -8.47 -0.64
CA ARG A 186 4.51 -8.94 0.73
C ARG A 186 3.22 -9.08 1.52
N GLU A 187 3.29 -9.79 2.62
CA GLU A 187 2.20 -9.95 3.60
C GLU A 187 1.85 -8.60 4.29
N TYR A 188 0.62 -8.51 4.80
CA TYR A 188 0.10 -7.36 5.57
C TYR A 188 0.26 -6.02 4.84
N SER A 189 0.10 -6.02 3.52
CA SER A 189 0.25 -4.83 2.69
C SER A 189 -0.97 -4.52 1.84
N VAL A 190 -1.16 -3.24 1.51
CA VAL A 190 -2.12 -2.80 0.50
C VAL A 190 -1.34 -2.24 -0.68
N SER A 191 -1.54 -2.82 -1.86
CA SER A 191 -0.89 -2.39 -3.10
C SER A 191 -1.87 -1.71 -4.03
N PHE A 192 -1.51 -0.54 -4.53
CA PHE A 192 -2.26 0.21 -5.55
C PHE A 192 -1.60 0.18 -6.93
N GLY A 193 -0.70 -0.75 -7.16
CA GLY A 193 0.04 -0.83 -8.43
C GLY A 193 0.85 -2.11 -8.55
N THR A 194 1.95 -2.00 -9.30
CA THR A 194 2.93 -3.06 -9.51
C THR A 194 4.32 -2.52 -9.21
N GLY A 195 5.37 -3.34 -9.31
CA GLY A 195 6.76 -2.87 -9.20
C GLY A 195 7.15 -1.78 -10.21
N THR A 196 6.38 -1.61 -11.31
CA THR A 196 6.69 -0.67 -12.39
C THR A 196 5.61 0.38 -12.62
N THR A 197 4.37 0.15 -12.18
CA THR A 197 3.24 1.05 -12.40
C THR A 197 2.56 1.35 -11.07
N ASN A 198 2.72 2.58 -10.59
CA ASN A 198 2.14 3.04 -9.33
C ASN A 198 0.94 3.96 -9.56
N ARG A 199 0.01 3.98 -8.61
CA ARG A 199 -1.14 4.90 -8.58
C ARG A 199 -0.98 5.92 -7.47
N GLN A 200 -1.52 7.11 -7.70
CA GLN A 200 -1.60 8.15 -6.66
C GLN A 200 -2.83 7.90 -5.78
N LEU A 201 -2.68 8.11 -4.48
CA LEU A 201 -3.80 8.31 -3.58
C LEU A 201 -4.17 9.80 -3.59
N THR A 202 -5.33 10.13 -4.15
CA THR A 202 -5.83 11.51 -4.20
C THR A 202 -6.90 11.73 -3.14
N HIS A 203 -7.14 13.01 -2.77
CA HIS A 203 -8.15 13.41 -1.78
C HIS A 203 -7.90 12.82 -0.38
N VAL A 204 -6.63 12.62 -0.04
CA VAL A 204 -6.21 12.19 1.30
C VAL A 204 -6.30 13.38 2.25
N ALA A 205 -7.12 13.26 3.30
CA ALA A 205 -7.19 14.24 4.38
C ALA A 205 -5.84 14.33 5.11
N ALA A 206 -5.65 15.42 5.86
CA ALA A 206 -4.49 15.50 6.76
C ALA A 206 -4.60 14.44 7.87
N GLY A 207 -3.54 13.67 8.06
CA GLY A 207 -3.44 12.74 9.19
C GLY A 207 -3.44 13.47 10.52
N THR A 208 -4.08 12.89 11.52
CA THR A 208 -4.19 13.45 12.89
C THR A 208 -3.56 12.55 13.94
N GLU A 209 -3.44 11.26 13.64
CA GLU A 209 -2.83 10.26 14.52
C GLU A 209 -1.48 9.78 13.97
N ASP A 210 -0.63 9.25 14.83
CA ASP A 210 0.73 8.82 14.48
C ASP A 210 0.78 7.72 13.40
N THR A 211 -0.32 6.99 13.21
CA THR A 211 -0.45 5.91 12.23
C THR A 211 -1.15 6.31 10.95
N ASP A 212 -1.59 7.56 10.83
CA ASP A 212 -2.28 8.06 9.64
C ASP A 212 -1.33 8.31 8.47
N GLY A 213 -1.87 8.24 7.25
CA GLY A 213 -1.14 8.64 6.05
C GLY A 213 -0.93 10.15 6.00
N VAL A 214 0.27 10.57 5.67
CA VAL A 214 0.62 11.99 5.49
C VAL A 214 0.33 12.43 4.06
N ASN A 215 -0.40 13.53 3.87
CA ASN A 215 -0.57 14.11 2.55
C ASN A 215 0.57 15.09 2.19
N VAL A 216 0.68 15.43 0.90
CA VAL A 216 1.75 16.30 0.38
C VAL A 216 1.73 17.69 1.02
N LYS A 217 0.55 18.21 1.40
CA LYS A 217 0.46 19.52 2.06
C LYS A 217 1.11 19.50 3.43
N GLN A 218 0.82 18.50 4.26
CA GLN A 218 1.43 18.35 5.59
C GLN A 218 2.95 18.24 5.49
N LEU A 219 3.46 17.47 4.54
CA LEU A 219 4.89 17.33 4.32
C LEU A 219 5.54 18.67 3.93
N LYS A 220 4.91 19.43 3.02
CA LYS A 220 5.40 20.76 2.62
C LYS A 220 5.39 21.76 3.77
N ASP A 221 4.29 21.80 4.54
CA ASP A 221 4.15 22.69 5.69
C ASP A 221 5.19 22.37 6.77
N TYR A 222 5.37 21.10 7.11
CA TYR A 222 6.38 20.64 8.07
C TYR A 222 7.80 21.03 7.62
N THR A 223 8.15 20.67 6.38
CA THR A 223 9.48 20.97 5.83
C THR A 223 9.75 22.48 5.77
N GLY A 224 8.76 23.27 5.34
CA GLY A 224 8.85 24.72 5.30
C GLY A 224 9.09 25.34 6.68
N ASN A 225 8.36 24.88 7.69
CA ASN A 225 8.53 25.33 9.08
C ASN A 225 9.90 24.97 9.65
N GLU A 226 10.40 23.76 9.42
CA GLU A 226 11.73 23.34 9.89
C GLU A 226 12.86 24.10 9.19
N ILE A 227 12.75 24.36 7.88
CA ILE A 227 13.69 25.23 7.16
C ILE A 227 13.68 26.64 7.72
N ALA A 228 12.52 27.22 7.99
CA ALA A 228 12.41 28.56 8.57
C ALA A 228 13.06 28.66 9.97
N LYS A 229 12.84 27.67 10.83
CA LYS A 229 13.49 27.57 12.15
C LYS A 229 15.01 27.48 12.01
N ASN A 230 15.50 26.59 11.17
CA ASN A 230 16.93 26.43 10.93
C ASN A 230 17.58 27.71 10.40
N ASN A 231 16.94 28.41 9.46
CA ASN A 231 17.44 29.69 8.95
C ASN A 231 17.50 30.75 10.05
N THR A 232 16.55 30.78 10.98
CA THR A 232 16.56 31.69 12.12
C THR A 232 17.78 31.42 13.01
N VAL A 233 18.05 30.16 13.36
CA VAL A 233 19.21 29.77 14.17
C VAL A 233 20.54 30.09 13.45
N ILE A 234 20.64 29.79 12.16
CA ILE A 234 21.81 30.08 11.35
C ILE A 234 22.09 31.60 11.34
N ASN A 235 21.07 32.42 11.07
CA ASN A 235 21.23 33.88 11.04
C ASN A 235 21.66 34.43 12.41
N GLN A 236 21.14 33.89 13.51
CA GLN A 236 21.53 34.27 14.86
C GLN A 236 23.01 33.94 15.14
N ASN A 237 23.45 32.72 14.75
CA ASN A 237 24.85 32.32 14.88
C ASN A 237 25.79 33.18 14.04
N ILE A 238 25.41 33.51 12.80
CA ILE A 238 26.16 34.41 11.94
C ILE A 238 26.30 35.81 12.58
N ASN A 239 25.23 36.38 13.11
CA ASN A 239 25.24 37.67 13.78
C ASN A 239 26.10 37.66 15.05
N ASN A 240 26.04 36.60 15.85
CA ASN A 240 26.88 36.44 17.03
C ASN A 240 28.36 36.36 16.64
N ALA A 241 28.74 35.52 15.68
CA ALA A 241 30.10 35.37 15.19
C ALA A 241 30.65 36.68 14.60
N LYS A 242 29.83 37.45 13.87
CA LYS A 242 30.18 38.76 13.36
C LYS A 242 30.47 39.77 14.50
N SER A 243 29.61 39.80 15.52
CA SER A 243 29.76 40.67 16.69
C SER A 243 31.04 40.35 17.47
N GLU A 244 31.30 39.05 17.71
CA GLU A 244 32.54 38.57 18.36
C GLU A 244 33.79 38.90 17.56
N SER A 245 33.77 38.72 16.26
CA SER A 245 34.88 39.07 15.37
C SER A 245 35.17 40.58 15.36
N MET A 246 34.13 41.40 15.33
CA MET A 246 34.26 42.85 15.42
C MET A 246 34.88 43.30 16.78
N ALA A 247 34.34 42.76 17.87
CA ALA A 247 34.86 43.06 19.21
C ALA A 247 36.33 42.65 19.38
N TYR A 248 36.71 41.48 18.85
CA TYR A 248 38.10 41.02 18.82
C TYR A 248 38.99 41.99 18.02
N THR A 249 38.55 42.40 16.84
CA THR A 249 39.28 43.33 15.97
C THR A 249 39.49 44.68 16.67
N ASP A 250 38.43 45.25 17.26
CA ASP A 250 38.51 46.51 17.98
C ASP A 250 39.49 46.45 19.19
N GLN A 251 39.48 45.29 19.88
CA GLN A 251 40.41 45.05 21.00
C GLN A 251 41.89 45.02 20.48
N GLN A 252 42.15 44.34 19.35
CA GLN A 252 43.50 44.27 18.78
C GLN A 252 43.96 45.63 18.29
N VAL A 253 43.10 46.41 17.62
CA VAL A 253 43.39 47.77 17.18
C VAL A 253 43.71 48.67 18.35
N THR A 254 42.95 48.62 19.43
CA THR A 254 43.20 49.39 20.66
C THR A 254 44.56 49.04 21.27
N LYS A 255 44.87 47.74 21.43
CA LYS A 255 46.19 47.29 21.91
C LYS A 255 47.34 47.79 21.05
N ASN A 256 47.22 47.65 19.73
CA ASN A 256 48.26 48.09 18.79
C ASN A 256 48.49 49.61 18.85
N ASN A 257 47.39 50.40 18.93
CA ASN A 257 47.47 51.83 19.07
C ASN A 257 48.18 52.27 20.38
N ALA A 258 47.91 51.55 21.50
CA ALA A 258 48.60 51.79 22.77
C ALA A 258 50.13 51.56 22.65
N VAL A 259 50.53 50.43 22.03
CA VAL A 259 51.93 50.09 21.79
C VAL A 259 52.60 51.14 20.87
N ILE A 260 51.97 51.55 19.78
CA ILE A 260 52.45 52.56 18.85
C ILE A 260 52.67 53.90 19.58
N ASN A 261 51.69 54.36 20.36
CA ASN A 261 51.83 55.63 21.13
C ASN A 261 52.94 55.54 22.16
N GLN A 262 53.13 54.40 22.82
CA GLN A 262 54.25 54.21 23.75
C GLN A 262 55.60 54.30 23.02
N ASN A 263 55.74 53.63 21.85
CA ASN A 263 56.97 53.72 21.07
C ASN A 263 57.24 55.07 20.56
N ILE A 264 56.24 55.87 20.12
CA ILE A 264 56.35 57.24 19.70
C ILE A 264 56.85 58.10 20.87
N ASN A 265 56.29 57.98 22.05
CA ASN A 265 56.71 58.74 23.24
C ASN A 265 58.12 58.38 23.69
N ASN A 266 58.52 57.10 23.63
CA ASN A 266 59.91 56.70 23.92
C ASN A 266 60.89 57.30 22.91
N ALA A 267 60.60 57.20 21.61
CA ALA A 267 61.44 57.75 20.58
C ALA A 267 61.55 59.26 20.68
N LYS A 268 60.50 59.98 21.00
CA LYS A 268 60.48 61.41 21.27
C LYS A 268 61.39 61.77 22.45
N SER A 269 61.26 61.02 23.58
CA SER A 269 62.07 61.22 24.77
C SER A 269 63.58 61.00 24.51
N GLU A 270 63.87 59.90 23.77
CA GLU A 270 65.29 59.61 23.36
C GLU A 270 65.86 60.66 22.44
N SER A 271 65.09 61.17 21.46
CA SER A 271 65.48 62.23 20.56
C SER A 271 65.77 63.56 21.30
N MET A 272 64.87 63.88 22.28
CA MET A 272 65.06 65.07 23.11
C MET A 272 66.33 64.94 23.97
N ALA A 273 66.54 63.83 24.65
CA ALA A 273 67.71 63.58 25.46
C ALA A 273 69.03 63.65 24.61
N TYR A 274 68.98 63.07 23.40
CA TYR A 274 70.12 63.21 22.49
C TYR A 274 70.41 64.66 22.07
N THR A 275 69.38 65.44 21.75
CA THR A 275 69.48 66.85 21.38
C THR A 275 70.04 67.64 22.53
N ASP A 276 69.54 67.48 23.77
CA ASP A 276 70.05 68.17 24.97
C ASP A 276 71.52 67.83 25.23
N GLN A 277 71.91 66.53 25.04
CA GLN A 277 73.32 66.12 25.17
C GLN A 277 74.25 66.83 24.10
N GLN A 278 73.80 66.92 22.86
CA GLN A 278 74.57 67.61 21.79
C GLN A 278 74.68 69.10 22.05
N VAL A 279 73.57 69.75 22.49
CA VAL A 279 73.60 71.19 22.87
C VAL A 279 74.54 71.42 24.05
N THR A 280 74.53 70.59 25.07
CA THR A 280 75.49 70.70 26.19
C THR A 280 76.94 70.54 25.73
N LYS A 281 77.27 69.56 24.91
CA LYS A 281 78.62 69.35 24.33
C LYS A 281 79.06 70.58 23.53
N ASN A 282 78.17 71.08 22.65
CA ASN A 282 78.47 72.24 21.81
C ASN A 282 78.72 73.49 22.69
N ASN A 283 77.90 73.75 23.69
CA ASN A 283 78.11 74.88 24.62
C ASN A 283 79.42 74.76 25.41
N ALA A 284 79.82 73.55 25.83
CA ALA A 284 81.14 73.34 26.45
C ALA A 284 82.25 73.67 25.52
N VAL A 285 82.21 73.22 24.24
CA VAL A 285 83.24 73.59 23.23
C VAL A 285 83.26 75.10 22.92
N ILE A 286 82.10 75.73 22.79
CA ILE A 286 82.01 77.21 22.57
C ILE A 286 82.63 77.95 23.75
N ASN A 287 82.27 77.57 25.01
CA ASN A 287 82.83 78.20 26.21
C ASN A 287 84.36 78.02 26.31
N GLN A 288 84.86 76.81 25.93
CA GLN A 288 86.29 76.56 25.89
C GLN A 288 87.03 77.48 24.82
N ASN A 289 86.41 77.57 23.64
CA ASN A 289 86.97 78.46 22.56
C ASN A 289 86.90 79.92 22.99
N ILE A 290 85.82 80.38 23.67
CA ILE A 290 85.76 81.77 24.17
C ILE A 290 86.84 82.00 25.23
N ASN A 291 87.08 81.08 26.17
CA ASN A 291 88.15 81.21 27.18
C ASN A 291 89.55 81.22 26.58
N ASN A 292 89.75 80.30 25.59
CA ASN A 292 91.05 80.32 24.83
C ASN A 292 91.26 81.65 24.13
N ALA A 293 90.29 82.18 23.37
CA ALA A 293 90.36 83.46 22.68
C ALA A 293 90.58 84.62 23.67
N LYS A 294 89.92 84.58 24.81
CA LYS A 294 90.10 85.53 25.88
C LYS A 294 91.56 85.52 26.42
N SER A 295 92.07 84.29 26.67
CA SER A 295 93.42 84.09 27.15
C SER A 295 94.47 84.62 26.14
N GLU A 296 94.25 84.26 24.85
CA GLU A 296 95.11 84.77 23.73
C GLU A 296 95.09 86.30 23.59
N SER A 297 93.87 86.91 23.72
CA SER A 297 93.71 88.35 23.68
C SER A 297 94.40 89.02 24.85
N MET A 298 94.31 88.45 26.07
CA MET A 298 95.00 88.93 27.24
C MET A 298 96.53 88.83 27.09
N ALA A 299 97.01 87.67 26.61
CA ALA A 299 98.46 87.50 26.33
C ALA A 299 98.97 88.46 25.28
N TYR A 300 98.19 88.77 24.24
CA TYR A 300 98.52 89.76 23.25
C TYR A 300 98.57 91.18 23.87
N THR A 301 97.62 91.50 24.75
CA THR A 301 97.61 92.83 25.41
C THR A 301 98.81 92.96 26.32
N ASP A 302 99.24 91.96 27.09
CA ASP A 302 100.39 91.96 27.99
C ASP A 302 101.71 92.07 27.24
N GLN A 303 101.78 91.69 25.92
CA GLN A 303 102.98 91.88 25.10
C GLN A 303 103.15 93.30 24.52
N GLN A 304 102.10 94.08 24.56
CA GLN A 304 102.12 95.48 24.01
C GLN A 304 102.39 96.54 25.10
N VAL A 305 102.44 96.14 26.38
CA VAL A 305 102.85 97.07 27.51
C VAL A 305 104.27 96.75 27.87
#